data_85ae1af888bb205b4569106dee8b3dd8
#
_entry.id   85ae1af888bb205b4569106dee8b3dd8
#
_cell.length_a   1.000
_cell.length_b   1.000
_cell.length_c   1.000
_cell.angle_alpha   90.00
_cell.angle_beta   90.00
_cell.angle_gamma   90.00
#
_symmetry.space_group_name_H-M   'P 1'
#
loop_
_entity.id
_entity.type
_entity.pdbx_description
1 polymer ?
#
loop_
_entity_poly.entity_id
_entity_poly.type
_entity_poly.pdbx_seq_one_letter_code
_entity_poly.pdbx_strand_id
1 'polypeptide(L)'
;MRVLVLSWEYPPKVIGGLARAVADLSEALAARGHEVCVVTGNYPQGRSSEIRAHVRIERVDAHHPQPLNFLDSVFYFNYQVIERALQLWNQGWHWDLVHAHDWLVGHAAKTLKHAFGLPMIATIHATEWGRNNGLHNDLQRHISDVEWWLTYEAYAVICCSFYMCGELQRIFQVP
;
A
#
# COMPACT_ATOMS: atom_id res chain seq x y z
N MET A 1 15.96 11.05 0.83
CA MET A 1 14.65 11.03 0.14
C MET A 1 13.56 10.97 1.18
N ARG A 2 12.40 11.53 0.84
CA ARG A 2 11.16 11.43 1.60
C ARG A 2 10.23 10.41 0.94
N VAL A 3 9.92 9.33 1.64
CA VAL A 3 9.14 8.21 1.10
C VAL A 3 7.78 8.14 1.78
N LEU A 4 6.71 8.19 0.96
CA LEU A 4 5.36 7.90 1.40
C LEU A 4 5.08 6.41 1.18
N VAL A 5 4.95 5.67 2.25
CA VAL A 5 4.62 4.23 2.22
C VAL A 5 3.14 4.05 2.51
N LEU A 6 2.45 3.31 1.66
CA LEU A 6 1.03 2.98 1.80
C LEU A 6 0.86 1.50 2.05
N SER A 7 0.17 1.15 3.13
CA SER A 7 -0.10 -0.25 3.50
C SER A 7 -1.43 -0.38 4.23
N TRP A 8 -2.15 -1.47 3.95
CA TRP A 8 -3.39 -1.82 4.66
C TRP A 8 -3.16 -2.10 6.14
N GLU A 9 -2.01 -2.70 6.47
CA GLU A 9 -1.65 -3.07 7.82
C GLU A 9 -0.21 -2.64 8.16
N TYR A 10 -0.01 -2.32 9.42
CA TYR A 10 1.28 -1.99 10.04
C TYR A 10 1.21 -2.32 11.53
N PRO A 11 2.27 -2.79 12.18
CA PRO A 11 2.23 -3.14 13.60
C PRO A 11 1.69 -2.00 14.48
N PRO A 12 0.88 -2.28 15.51
CA PRO A 12 0.55 -3.63 16.04
C PRO A 12 -0.59 -4.34 15.31
N LYS A 13 -1.24 -3.72 14.29
CA LYS A 13 -2.22 -4.39 13.42
C LYS A 13 -1.46 -5.32 12.47
N VAL A 14 -1.47 -6.61 12.76
CA VAL A 14 -0.80 -7.66 11.98
C VAL A 14 -1.84 -8.72 11.63
N ILE A 15 -2.16 -8.84 10.33
CA ILE A 15 -3.03 -9.88 9.79
C ILE A 15 -2.15 -10.98 9.18
N GLY A 16 -1.08 -10.55 8.49
CA GLY A 16 -0.16 -11.47 7.81
C GLY A 16 1.29 -10.97 7.79
N GLY A 17 2.06 -11.47 6.83
CA GLY A 17 3.47 -11.09 6.64
C GLY A 17 3.67 -9.66 6.16
N LEU A 18 2.65 -9.07 5.52
CA LEU A 18 2.68 -7.72 4.98
C LEU A 18 3.10 -6.68 6.02
N ALA A 19 2.42 -6.66 7.18
CA ALA A 19 2.68 -5.67 8.23
C ALA A 19 4.14 -5.68 8.69
N ARG A 20 4.73 -6.87 8.85
CA ARG A 20 6.13 -7.04 9.27
C ARG A 20 7.08 -6.58 8.18
N ALA A 21 6.85 -7.01 6.94
CA ALA A 21 7.69 -6.61 5.81
C ALA A 21 7.71 -5.10 5.61
N VAL A 22 6.54 -4.44 5.74
CA VAL A 22 6.45 -2.97 5.64
C VAL A 22 7.16 -2.29 6.79
N ALA A 23 7.03 -2.79 8.02
CA ALA A 23 7.71 -2.22 9.18
C ALA A 23 9.24 -2.35 9.04
N ASP A 24 9.72 -3.56 8.77
CA ASP A 24 11.17 -3.83 8.65
C ASP A 24 11.80 -2.99 7.52
N LEU A 25 11.12 -2.88 6.37
CA LEU A 25 11.58 -2.04 5.27
C LEU A 25 11.59 -0.55 5.64
N SER A 26 10.52 -0.06 6.25
CA SER A 26 10.39 1.34 6.64
C SER A 26 11.46 1.74 7.67
N GLU A 27 11.67 0.90 8.68
CA GLU A 27 12.70 1.10 9.71
C GLU A 27 14.12 1.03 9.11
N ALA A 28 14.37 0.10 8.17
CA ALA A 28 15.64 0.00 7.48
C ALA A 28 15.93 1.22 6.57
N LEU A 29 14.93 1.77 5.91
CA LEU A 29 15.05 3.00 5.14
C LEU A 29 15.33 4.20 6.05
N ALA A 30 14.61 4.34 7.16
CA ALA A 30 14.82 5.39 8.14
C ALA A 30 16.22 5.32 8.75
N ALA A 31 16.72 4.13 9.08
CA ALA A 31 18.08 3.92 9.58
C ALA A 31 19.17 4.31 8.56
N ARG A 32 18.85 4.35 7.26
CA ARG A 32 19.73 4.83 6.19
C ARG A 32 19.60 6.34 5.91
N GLY A 33 18.86 7.06 6.75
CA GLY A 33 18.72 8.51 6.65
C GLY A 33 17.64 8.99 5.69
N HIS A 34 16.68 8.12 5.31
CA HIS A 34 15.50 8.53 4.59
C HIS A 34 14.40 8.97 5.57
N GLU A 35 13.63 9.99 5.20
CA GLU A 35 12.43 10.38 5.93
C GLU A 35 11.28 9.50 5.44
N VAL A 36 10.75 8.63 6.31
CA VAL A 36 9.69 7.68 5.96
C VAL A 36 8.41 8.03 6.69
N CYS A 37 7.32 8.16 5.92
CA CYS A 37 5.97 8.30 6.43
C CYS A 37 5.13 7.12 5.93
N VAL A 38 4.58 6.34 6.87
CA VAL A 38 3.67 5.24 6.57
C VAL A 38 2.24 5.69 6.83
N VAL A 39 1.36 5.59 5.83
CA VAL A 39 -0.09 5.75 6.02
C VAL A 39 -0.73 4.38 5.97
N THR A 40 -1.45 4.01 7.03
CA THR A 40 -1.96 2.66 7.26
C THR A 40 -3.31 2.64 7.97
N GLY A 41 -3.96 1.48 8.01
CA GLY A 41 -5.22 1.31 8.74
C GLY A 41 -5.04 1.38 10.27
N ASN A 42 -6.00 1.99 10.93
CA ASN A 42 -6.06 2.05 12.39
C ASN A 42 -6.35 0.67 13.03
N TYR A 43 -6.23 0.62 14.33
CA TYR A 43 -6.61 -0.51 15.19
C TYR A 43 -7.29 0.03 16.46
N PRO A 44 -8.07 -0.79 17.17
CA PRO A 44 -8.75 -0.37 18.38
C PRO A 44 -7.78 0.26 19.40
N GLN A 45 -8.12 1.46 19.90
CA GLN A 45 -7.32 2.23 20.85
C GLN A 45 -5.93 2.68 20.32
N GLY A 46 -5.69 2.56 19.00
CA GLY A 46 -4.47 3.02 18.37
C GLY A 46 -4.36 4.54 18.32
N ARG A 47 -3.13 5.04 18.34
CA ARG A 47 -2.86 6.47 18.09
C ARG A 47 -3.02 6.75 16.59
N SER A 48 -3.66 7.87 16.26
CA SER A 48 -3.80 8.32 14.87
C SER A 48 -2.46 8.72 14.25
N SER A 49 -1.50 9.18 15.06
CA SER A 49 -0.15 9.54 14.61
C SER A 49 0.86 9.19 15.69
N GLU A 50 1.97 8.62 15.29
CA GLU A 50 3.12 8.34 16.18
C GLU A 50 4.43 8.31 15.39
N ILE A 51 5.56 8.43 16.09
CA ILE A 51 6.90 8.18 15.54
C ILE A 51 7.47 6.96 16.27
N ARG A 52 7.88 5.94 15.50
CA ARG A 52 8.51 4.73 16.01
C ARG A 52 9.73 4.40 15.12
N ALA A 53 10.88 4.13 15.73
CA ALA A 53 12.13 3.83 15.02
C ALA A 53 12.44 4.83 13.90
N HIS A 54 12.22 6.13 14.15
CA HIS A 54 12.37 7.24 13.19
C HIS A 54 11.40 7.21 12.00
N VAL A 55 10.43 6.30 11.98
CA VAL A 55 9.34 6.23 10.99
C VAL A 55 8.13 6.99 11.53
N ARG A 56 7.61 7.92 10.74
CA ARG A 56 6.31 8.54 11.01
C ARG A 56 5.21 7.60 10.56
N ILE A 57 4.26 7.30 11.46
CA ILE A 57 3.14 6.40 11.19
C ILE A 57 1.85 7.19 11.38
N GLU A 58 1.06 7.24 10.32
CA GLU A 58 -0.24 7.87 10.28
C GLU A 58 -1.32 6.81 10.07
N ARG A 59 -2.30 6.75 10.97
CA ARG A 59 -3.37 5.75 10.90
C ARG A 59 -4.69 6.40 10.56
N VAL A 60 -5.38 5.80 9.61
CA VAL A 60 -6.68 6.23 9.13
C VAL A 60 -7.70 5.11 9.29
N ASP A 61 -8.99 5.44 9.23
CA ASP A 61 -10.03 4.44 9.31
C ASP A 61 -9.98 3.50 8.10
N ALA A 62 -9.91 2.19 8.40
CA ALA A 62 -9.82 1.16 7.38
C ALA A 62 -11.16 0.48 7.09
N HIS A 63 -12.20 0.81 7.86
CA HIS A 63 -13.49 0.16 7.74
C HIS A 63 -14.60 1.20 7.54
N HIS A 64 -15.35 1.03 6.47
CA HIS A 64 -16.57 1.81 6.26
C HIS A 64 -17.55 1.53 7.41
N PRO A 65 -18.23 2.56 7.97
CA PRO A 65 -19.16 2.35 9.10
C PRO A 65 -20.31 1.40 8.82
N GLN A 66 -20.75 1.31 7.56
CA GLN A 66 -21.82 0.44 7.08
C GLN A 66 -21.45 -0.15 5.71
N PRO A 67 -20.48 -1.08 5.64
CA PRO A 67 -20.05 -1.63 4.36
C PRO A 67 -21.09 -2.63 3.83
N LEU A 68 -21.38 -2.57 2.55
CA LEU A 68 -22.17 -3.60 1.85
C LEU A 68 -21.32 -4.85 1.58
N ASN A 69 -20.03 -4.65 1.38
CA ASN A 69 -19.07 -5.71 1.11
C ASN A 69 -17.65 -5.26 1.46
N PHE A 70 -16.67 -6.14 1.26
CA PHE A 70 -15.26 -5.85 1.57
C PHE A 70 -14.68 -4.71 0.71
N LEU A 71 -15.08 -4.61 -0.56
CA LEU A 71 -14.58 -3.55 -1.45
C LEU A 71 -14.98 -2.15 -0.98
N ASP A 72 -16.15 -1.99 -0.37
CA ASP A 72 -16.55 -0.70 0.21
C ASP A 72 -15.58 -0.24 1.29
N SER A 73 -15.11 -1.17 2.12
CA SER A 73 -14.07 -0.87 3.13
C SER A 73 -12.73 -0.53 2.46
N VAL A 74 -12.36 -1.21 1.37
CA VAL A 74 -11.14 -0.91 0.61
C VAL A 74 -11.23 0.48 -0.02
N PHE A 75 -12.34 0.84 -0.66
CA PHE A 75 -12.52 2.17 -1.24
C PHE A 75 -12.54 3.26 -0.18
N TYR A 76 -13.25 3.04 0.93
CA TYR A 76 -13.27 3.97 2.04
C TYR A 76 -11.87 4.19 2.61
N PHE A 77 -11.12 3.13 2.83
CA PHE A 77 -9.73 3.22 3.29
C PHE A 77 -8.85 4.03 2.33
N ASN A 78 -8.94 3.75 1.02
CA ASN A 78 -8.18 4.51 0.03
C ASN A 78 -8.54 6.01 0.04
N TYR A 79 -9.83 6.33 0.21
CA TYR A 79 -10.28 7.71 0.38
C TYR A 79 -9.62 8.36 1.61
N GLN A 80 -9.64 7.68 2.75
CA GLN A 80 -9.01 8.17 4.00
C GLN A 80 -7.49 8.34 3.86
N VAL A 81 -6.82 7.43 3.14
CA VAL A 81 -5.38 7.53 2.83
C VAL A 81 -5.09 8.77 1.99
N ILE A 82 -5.87 9.00 0.94
CA ILE A 82 -5.73 10.18 0.07
C ILE A 82 -5.92 11.46 0.89
N GLU A 83 -6.99 11.54 1.67
CA GLU A 83 -7.29 12.70 2.50
C GLU A 83 -6.14 12.99 3.47
N ARG A 84 -5.63 11.95 4.16
CA ARG A 84 -4.51 12.12 5.09
C ARG A 84 -3.23 12.57 4.39
N ALA A 85 -2.90 11.98 3.25
CA ALA A 85 -1.75 12.38 2.46
C ALA A 85 -1.85 13.84 2.00
N LEU A 86 -3.01 14.29 1.51
CA LEU A 86 -3.24 15.68 1.13
C LEU A 86 -3.08 16.64 2.32
N GLN A 87 -3.61 16.28 3.50
CA GLN A 87 -3.43 17.08 4.71
C GLN A 87 -1.94 17.24 5.07
N LEU A 88 -1.18 16.15 5.03
CA LEU A 88 0.26 16.18 5.31
C LEU A 88 1.02 17.00 4.27
N TRP A 89 0.68 16.87 3.00
CA TRP A 89 1.27 17.68 1.91
C TRP A 89 1.06 19.18 2.13
N ASN A 90 -0.16 19.57 2.48
CA ASN A 90 -0.50 20.96 2.79
C ASN A 90 0.19 21.49 4.08
N GLN A 91 0.63 20.60 4.97
CA GLN A 91 1.42 20.90 6.15
C GLN A 91 2.93 20.98 5.86
N GLY A 92 3.35 20.83 4.59
CA GLY A 92 4.74 20.90 4.17
C GLY A 92 5.48 19.55 4.10
N TRP A 93 4.76 18.42 4.25
CA TRP A 93 5.31 17.08 4.05
C TRP A 93 5.28 16.72 2.57
N HIS A 94 6.33 17.10 1.84
CA HIS A 94 6.45 16.78 0.41
C HIS A 94 7.30 15.53 0.25
N TRP A 95 6.81 14.55 -0.50
CA TRP A 95 7.50 13.29 -0.76
C TRP A 95 8.20 13.30 -2.11
N ASP A 96 9.23 12.44 -2.24
CA ASP A 96 9.96 12.19 -3.48
C ASP A 96 9.46 10.91 -4.18
N LEU A 97 8.76 10.03 -3.43
CA LEU A 97 8.36 8.70 -3.87
C LEU A 97 7.12 8.22 -3.13
N VAL A 98 6.21 7.55 -3.86
CA VAL A 98 5.11 6.75 -3.30
C VAL A 98 5.48 5.27 -3.39
N HIS A 99 5.39 4.54 -2.28
CA HIS A 99 5.61 3.10 -2.23
C HIS A 99 4.32 2.39 -1.80
N ALA A 100 3.69 1.70 -2.72
CA ALA A 100 2.45 0.95 -2.49
C ALA A 100 2.75 -0.51 -2.14
N HIS A 101 2.07 -1.05 -1.15
CA HIS A 101 2.15 -2.45 -0.75
C HIS A 101 0.81 -3.15 -0.99
N ASP A 102 0.77 -4.03 -1.99
CA ASP A 102 -0.40 -4.75 -2.49
C ASP A 102 -1.54 -3.86 -3.04
N TRP A 103 -2.54 -4.49 -3.63
CA TRP A 103 -3.66 -3.88 -4.30
C TRP A 103 -4.58 -3.05 -3.39
N LEU A 104 -4.62 -3.38 -2.10
CA LEU A 104 -5.48 -2.73 -1.10
C LEU A 104 -5.27 -1.21 -0.98
N VAL A 105 -4.10 -0.72 -1.38
CA VAL A 105 -3.75 0.72 -1.41
C VAL A 105 -3.62 1.26 -2.84
N GLY A 106 -3.93 0.46 -3.84
CA GLY A 106 -3.68 0.76 -5.25
C GLY A 106 -4.33 2.05 -5.71
N HIS A 107 -5.61 2.26 -5.38
CA HIS A 107 -6.35 3.46 -5.77
C HIS A 107 -5.74 4.73 -5.17
N ALA A 108 -5.37 4.70 -3.89
CA ALA A 108 -4.70 5.83 -3.24
C ALA A 108 -3.33 6.09 -3.85
N ALA A 109 -2.53 5.04 -4.06
CA ALA A 109 -1.19 5.16 -4.62
C ALA A 109 -1.21 5.78 -6.02
N LYS A 110 -2.08 5.30 -6.91
CA LYS A 110 -2.27 5.86 -8.24
C LYS A 110 -2.71 7.32 -8.19
N THR A 111 -3.69 7.64 -7.35
CA THR A 111 -4.19 9.01 -7.21
C THR A 111 -3.08 9.96 -6.74
N LEU A 112 -2.33 9.58 -5.71
CA LEU A 112 -1.27 10.42 -5.15
C LEU A 112 -0.06 10.54 -6.09
N LYS A 113 0.29 9.46 -6.81
CA LYS A 113 1.29 9.50 -7.89
C LYS A 113 0.97 10.62 -8.88
N HIS A 114 -0.26 10.64 -9.39
CA HIS A 114 -0.66 11.62 -10.42
C HIS A 114 -0.89 13.02 -9.83
N ALA A 115 -1.49 13.12 -8.65
CA ALA A 115 -1.75 14.41 -8.01
C ALA A 115 -0.47 15.17 -7.66
N PHE A 116 0.57 14.47 -7.27
CA PHE A 116 1.85 15.09 -6.86
C PHE A 116 2.96 14.97 -7.93
N GLY A 117 2.71 14.26 -9.04
CA GLY A 117 3.72 14.04 -10.09
C GLY A 117 4.91 13.20 -9.61
N LEU A 118 4.68 12.23 -8.73
CA LEU A 118 5.73 11.43 -8.09
C LEU A 118 5.94 10.07 -8.79
N PRO A 119 7.16 9.52 -8.79
CA PRO A 119 7.35 8.12 -9.11
C PRO A 119 6.67 7.25 -8.06
N MET A 120 6.20 6.06 -8.50
CA MET A 120 5.57 5.08 -7.63
C MET A 120 6.29 3.73 -7.75
N ILE A 121 6.59 3.10 -6.63
CA ILE A 121 7.02 1.70 -6.54
C ILE A 121 5.85 0.88 -6.00
N ALA A 122 5.66 -0.33 -6.53
CA ALA A 122 4.71 -1.29 -6.02
C ALA A 122 5.42 -2.55 -5.52
N THR A 123 5.18 -2.96 -4.28
CA THR A 123 5.57 -4.28 -3.78
C THR A 123 4.35 -5.19 -3.80
N ILE A 124 4.44 -6.30 -4.52
CA ILE A 124 3.40 -7.32 -4.58
C ILE A 124 3.81 -8.48 -3.67
N HIS A 125 3.05 -8.67 -2.59
CA HIS A 125 3.30 -9.73 -1.60
C HIS A 125 2.62 -11.04 -1.96
N ALA A 126 1.47 -10.98 -2.63
CA ALA A 126 0.77 -12.12 -3.21
C ALA A 126 -0.20 -11.64 -4.28
N THR A 127 -0.50 -12.48 -5.27
CA THR A 127 -1.56 -12.20 -6.25
C THR A 127 -2.85 -12.92 -5.88
N GLU A 128 -3.99 -12.38 -6.29
CA GLU A 128 -5.29 -13.04 -6.12
C GLU A 128 -5.34 -14.36 -6.90
N TRP A 129 -4.72 -14.37 -8.08
CA TRP A 129 -4.58 -15.58 -8.89
C TRP A 129 -3.78 -16.66 -8.15
N GLY A 130 -2.65 -16.31 -7.56
CA GLY A 130 -1.79 -17.25 -6.82
C GLY A 130 -2.44 -17.79 -5.54
N ARG A 131 -3.19 -16.95 -4.82
CA ARG A 131 -3.93 -17.34 -3.60
C ARG A 131 -5.01 -18.40 -3.88
N ASN A 132 -5.63 -18.34 -5.06
CA ASN A 132 -6.80 -19.16 -5.40
C ASN A 132 -6.51 -20.19 -6.50
N ASN A 133 -5.26 -20.28 -6.97
CA ASN A 133 -4.87 -21.11 -8.11
C ASN A 133 -5.75 -20.83 -9.35
N GLY A 134 -6.01 -19.55 -9.63
CA GLY A 134 -6.86 -19.06 -10.70
C GLY A 134 -7.85 -18.01 -10.23
N LEU A 135 -8.69 -17.51 -11.15
CA LEU A 135 -9.74 -16.52 -10.88
C LEU A 135 -11.10 -17.14 -11.15
N HIS A 136 -11.89 -17.38 -10.10
CA HIS A 136 -13.12 -18.19 -10.16
C HIS A 136 -14.42 -17.37 -10.05
N ASN A 137 -14.34 -16.09 -9.67
CA ASN A 137 -15.50 -15.20 -9.51
C ASN A 137 -15.14 -13.75 -9.87
N ASP A 138 -16.16 -12.88 -9.91
CA ASP A 138 -16.00 -11.48 -10.33
C ASP A 138 -15.20 -10.65 -9.34
N LEU A 139 -15.29 -10.94 -8.03
CA LEU A 139 -14.47 -10.27 -7.02
C LEU A 139 -12.97 -10.55 -7.24
N GLN A 140 -12.61 -11.80 -7.49
CA GLN A 140 -11.23 -12.19 -7.75
C GLN A 140 -10.71 -11.55 -9.05
N ARG A 141 -11.55 -11.50 -10.10
CA ARG A 141 -11.20 -10.80 -11.34
C ARG A 141 -10.96 -9.32 -11.10
N HIS A 142 -11.85 -8.66 -10.35
CA HIS A 142 -11.68 -7.25 -9.99
C HIS A 142 -10.38 -7.00 -9.20
N ILE A 143 -10.07 -7.84 -8.21
CA ILE A 143 -8.82 -7.73 -7.43
C ILE A 143 -7.61 -7.89 -8.36
N SER A 144 -7.62 -8.91 -9.21
CA SER A 144 -6.54 -9.17 -10.17
C SER A 144 -6.36 -8.02 -11.17
N ASP A 145 -7.45 -7.38 -11.61
CA ASP A 145 -7.38 -6.18 -12.47
C ASP A 145 -6.71 -5.02 -11.74
N VAL A 146 -7.01 -4.83 -10.43
CA VAL A 146 -6.33 -3.81 -9.62
C VAL A 146 -4.85 -4.13 -9.44
N GLU A 147 -4.49 -5.38 -9.18
CA GLU A 147 -3.10 -5.83 -9.11
C GLU A 147 -2.36 -5.57 -10.42
N TRP A 148 -2.99 -5.91 -11.55
CA TRP A 148 -2.42 -5.68 -12.89
C TRP A 148 -2.13 -4.20 -13.14
N TRP A 149 -3.14 -3.32 -13.01
CA TRP A 149 -2.91 -1.92 -13.32
C TRP A 149 -2.00 -1.24 -12.27
N LEU A 150 -1.94 -1.71 -11.02
CA LEU A 150 -0.98 -1.23 -10.03
C LEU A 150 0.47 -1.51 -10.49
N THR A 151 0.74 -2.71 -11.01
CA THR A 151 2.06 -3.03 -11.56
C THR A 151 2.37 -2.20 -12.81
N TYR A 152 1.39 -1.96 -13.67
CA TYR A 152 1.53 -1.12 -14.86
C TYR A 152 1.80 0.35 -14.53
N GLU A 153 1.15 0.90 -13.53
CA GLU A 153 1.34 2.27 -13.07
C GLU A 153 2.68 2.48 -12.34
N ALA A 154 3.28 1.42 -11.82
CA ALA A 154 4.52 1.52 -11.06
C ALA A 154 5.72 1.78 -11.99
N TYR A 155 6.63 2.66 -11.54
CA TYR A 155 7.95 2.83 -12.16
C TYR A 155 8.81 1.57 -11.98
N ALA A 156 8.67 0.89 -10.85
CA ALA A 156 9.32 -0.38 -10.56
C ALA A 156 8.43 -1.26 -9.69
N VAL A 157 8.49 -2.57 -9.92
CA VAL A 157 7.75 -3.58 -9.16
C VAL A 157 8.74 -4.43 -8.36
N ILE A 158 8.47 -4.57 -7.07
CA ILE A 158 9.23 -5.43 -6.17
C ILE A 158 8.43 -6.71 -5.90
N CYS A 159 9.09 -7.85 -6.06
CA CYS A 159 8.54 -9.18 -5.76
C CYS A 159 9.20 -9.75 -4.51
N CYS A 160 8.43 -10.46 -3.68
CA CYS A 160 8.93 -11.07 -2.46
C CYS A 160 9.77 -12.35 -2.71
N SER A 161 9.75 -12.92 -3.93
CA SER A 161 10.50 -14.11 -4.31
C SER A 161 10.64 -14.24 -5.82
N PHE A 162 11.59 -15.07 -6.29
CA PHE A 162 11.70 -15.42 -7.72
C PHE A 162 10.45 -16.12 -8.25
N TYR A 163 9.77 -16.92 -7.42
CA TYR A 163 8.50 -17.52 -7.78
C TYR A 163 7.46 -16.43 -8.10
N MET A 164 7.32 -15.43 -7.24
CA MET A 164 6.41 -14.30 -7.44
C MET A 164 6.78 -13.48 -8.70
N CYS A 165 8.07 -13.25 -8.96
CA CYS A 165 8.50 -12.61 -10.20
C CYS A 165 8.01 -13.37 -11.42
N GLY A 166 8.23 -14.70 -11.47
CA GLY A 166 7.74 -15.54 -12.57
C GLY A 166 6.21 -15.57 -12.68
N GLU A 167 5.50 -15.47 -11.56
CA GLU A 167 4.04 -15.38 -11.56
C GLU A 167 3.55 -14.05 -12.16
N LEU A 168 4.11 -12.91 -11.73
CA LEU A 168 3.76 -11.59 -12.27
C LEU A 168 4.07 -11.47 -13.76
N GLN A 169 5.22 -11.98 -14.21
CA GLN A 169 5.57 -12.03 -15.64
C GLN A 169 4.55 -12.83 -16.43
N ARG A 170 4.14 -13.99 -15.93
CA ARG A 170 3.19 -14.88 -16.61
C ARG A 170 1.78 -14.30 -16.66
N ILE A 171 1.29 -13.68 -15.56
CA ILE A 171 -0.10 -13.26 -15.42
C ILE A 171 -0.28 -11.83 -15.93
N PHE A 172 0.62 -10.92 -15.56
CA PHE A 172 0.50 -9.50 -15.85
C PHE A 172 1.44 -8.99 -16.93
N GLN A 173 2.31 -9.86 -17.47
CA GLN A 173 3.30 -9.50 -18.50
C GLN A 173 4.23 -8.35 -18.07
N VAL A 174 4.52 -8.27 -16.78
CA VAL A 174 5.50 -7.32 -16.25
C VAL A 174 6.89 -7.73 -16.75
N PRO A 175 7.72 -6.79 -17.27
CA PRO A 175 9.02 -7.09 -17.84
C PRO A 175 10.04 -7.63 -16.81
#